data_c70254f45891f42b043d33c1efa4bf04
#
_entry.id   c70254f45891f42b043d33c1efa4bf04
#
_cell.length_a   1.000
_cell.length_b   1.000
_cell.length_c   1.000
_cell.angle_alpha   90.00
_cell.angle_beta   90.00
_cell.angle_gamma   90.00
#
_symmetry.space_group_name_H-M   'P 1'
#
loop_
_entity.id
_entity.type
_entity.pdbx_description
1 polymer ?
#
loop_
_entity_poly.entity_id
_entity_poly.type
_entity_poly.pdbx_seq_one_letter_code
_entity_poly.pdbx_strand_id
1 'polypeptide(L)'
;MTKQRVQDTSHLLNQLLTSRPAYTERWLRHAKRAGGSVNQSAVAKVFDVYMFDSGEGEFPSSRVLKDRISRALSGTVLTPQTLNWFIGAFGMPESDAIRLRETLNGHTSLPPGISHTLRTQTKLARPQRHRTISLMERYVFGPTGTLSTRHTRQMIRAAEDGVESYIFNHEPEVQAINVLQGGRLGRRFEYGEGLKGVEIVLETPLNTSQVAALEYDATFRDSLISPTQVRRAAYARAEQFSLTVQFSEQRKPREAWWCVWDDHFAHRPLEERPVDLRKNSLVHFLPYFEQAVVGFRWGW
;
A
#
# COMPACT_ATOMS: atom_id res chain seq x y z
N MET A 1 -9.82 24.05 12.66
CA MET A 1 -10.02 23.29 11.41
C MET A 1 -10.27 24.29 10.29
N THR A 2 -9.54 24.19 9.17
CA THR A 2 -9.78 25.06 8.02
C THR A 2 -10.96 24.52 7.19
N LYS A 3 -11.75 25.40 6.58
CA LYS A 3 -12.90 25.05 5.73
C LYS A 3 -12.48 24.08 4.59
N GLN A 4 -11.30 24.27 4.02
CA GLN A 4 -10.75 23.41 2.98
C GLN A 4 -10.60 21.96 3.43
N ARG A 5 -10.06 21.70 4.62
CA ARG A 5 -9.89 20.35 5.15
C ARG A 5 -11.20 19.61 5.35
N VAL A 6 -12.23 20.31 5.80
CA VAL A 6 -13.58 19.73 5.93
C VAL A 6 -14.10 19.33 4.55
N GLN A 7 -13.93 20.17 3.54
CA GLN A 7 -14.33 19.88 2.16
C GLN A 7 -13.59 18.68 1.58
N ASP A 8 -12.25 18.65 1.74
CA ASP A 8 -11.42 17.55 1.24
C ASP A 8 -11.79 16.21 1.89
N THR A 9 -12.01 16.21 3.22
CA THR A 9 -12.43 15.02 3.96
C THR A 9 -13.82 14.57 3.55
N SER A 10 -14.74 15.49 3.34
CA SER A 10 -16.11 15.19 2.89
C SER A 10 -16.11 14.63 1.47
N HIS A 11 -15.26 15.17 0.59
CA HIS A 11 -15.08 14.63 -0.75
C HIS A 11 -14.57 13.19 -0.72
N LEU A 12 -13.51 12.93 0.08
CA LEU A 12 -12.96 11.60 0.28
C LEU A 12 -14.00 10.63 0.86
N LEU A 13 -14.76 11.08 1.86
CA LEU A 13 -15.82 10.28 2.47
C LEU A 13 -16.90 9.89 1.45
N ASN A 14 -17.39 10.83 0.65
CA ASN A 14 -18.34 10.56 -0.43
C ASN A 14 -17.77 9.58 -1.46
N GLN A 15 -16.51 9.75 -1.85
CA GLN A 15 -15.82 8.85 -2.76
C GLN A 15 -15.78 7.42 -2.20
N LEU A 16 -15.41 7.25 -0.94
CA LEU A 16 -15.38 5.93 -0.29
C LEU A 16 -16.77 5.29 -0.24
N LEU A 17 -17.79 6.04 0.16
CA LEU A 17 -19.17 5.56 0.27
C LEU A 17 -19.79 5.15 -1.08
N THR A 18 -19.28 5.67 -2.21
CA THR A 18 -19.77 5.34 -3.55
C THR A 18 -18.91 4.31 -4.28
N SER A 19 -17.59 4.27 -4.02
CA SER A 19 -16.65 3.40 -4.75
C SER A 19 -16.38 2.06 -4.08
N ARG A 20 -16.59 1.95 -2.74
CA ARG A 20 -16.39 0.70 -2.01
C ARG A 20 -17.68 -0.12 -1.96
N PRO A 21 -17.75 -1.32 -2.60
CA PRO A 21 -18.96 -2.15 -2.61
C PRO A 21 -19.54 -2.39 -1.23
N ALA A 22 -18.72 -2.72 -0.24
CA ALA A 22 -19.14 -2.97 1.14
C ALA A 22 -19.85 -1.77 1.78
N TYR A 23 -19.45 -0.53 1.47
CA TYR A 23 -20.11 0.67 2.01
C TYR A 23 -21.34 1.04 1.18
N THR A 24 -21.23 0.91 -0.14
CA THR A 24 -22.34 1.18 -1.05
C THR A 24 -23.52 0.26 -0.78
N GLU A 25 -23.31 -1.04 -0.65
CA GLU A 25 -24.35 -2.01 -0.30
C GLU A 25 -24.99 -1.72 1.06
N ARG A 26 -24.20 -1.27 2.04
CA ARG A 26 -24.70 -1.02 3.39
C ARG A 26 -25.75 0.09 3.44
N TRP A 27 -25.55 1.19 2.73
CA TRP A 27 -26.56 2.25 2.68
C TRP A 27 -27.63 2.01 1.61
N LEU A 28 -27.32 1.31 0.49
CA LEU A 28 -28.32 0.96 -0.53
C LEU A 28 -29.46 0.10 0.02
N ARG A 29 -29.21 -0.79 0.98
CA ARG A 29 -30.25 -1.58 1.65
C ARG A 29 -31.37 -0.73 2.27
N HIS A 30 -31.09 0.53 2.58
CA HIS A 30 -32.02 1.49 3.15
C HIS A 30 -32.51 2.55 2.15
N ALA A 31 -32.01 2.54 0.92
CA ALA A 31 -32.39 3.51 -0.10
C ALA A 31 -33.68 3.09 -0.82
N LYS A 32 -34.63 4.02 -0.95
CA LYS A 32 -35.88 3.79 -1.69
C LYS A 32 -35.66 3.81 -3.22
N ARG A 33 -34.60 4.44 -3.71
CA ARG A 33 -34.20 4.54 -5.12
C ARG A 33 -32.69 4.45 -5.22
N ALA A 34 -32.18 3.69 -6.17
CA ALA A 34 -30.77 3.69 -6.53
C ALA A 34 -30.47 4.97 -7.33
N GLY A 35 -29.61 5.82 -6.79
CA GLY A 35 -29.12 7.04 -7.46
C GLY A 35 -27.60 7.04 -7.47
N GLY A 36 -26.98 7.80 -8.39
CA GLY A 36 -25.52 7.89 -8.54
C GLY A 36 -24.79 8.63 -7.41
N SER A 37 -25.50 9.20 -6.43
CA SER A 37 -24.94 9.93 -5.27
C SER A 37 -25.37 9.27 -3.95
N VAL A 38 -24.59 9.52 -2.89
CA VAL A 38 -24.86 8.99 -1.56
C VAL A 38 -26.24 9.49 -1.05
N ASN A 39 -27.12 8.55 -0.71
CA ASN A 39 -28.42 8.87 -0.17
C ASN A 39 -28.34 9.15 1.33
N GLN A 40 -28.39 10.45 1.71
CA GLN A 40 -28.25 10.90 3.09
C GLN A 40 -29.26 10.28 4.06
N SER A 41 -30.51 10.06 3.61
CA SER A 41 -31.55 9.42 4.43
C SER A 41 -31.28 7.94 4.67
N ALA A 42 -30.68 7.27 3.70
CA ALA A 42 -30.26 5.87 3.83
C ALA A 42 -29.05 5.74 4.76
N VAL A 43 -28.08 6.65 4.63
CA VAL A 43 -26.93 6.74 5.54
C VAL A 43 -27.41 6.99 7.00
N ALA A 44 -28.41 7.85 7.19
CA ALA A 44 -28.96 8.09 8.53
C ALA A 44 -29.53 6.81 9.17
N LYS A 45 -30.15 5.93 8.37
CA LYS A 45 -30.62 4.63 8.88
C LYS A 45 -29.49 3.67 9.23
N VAL A 46 -28.38 3.70 8.50
CA VAL A 46 -27.18 2.93 8.87
C VAL A 46 -26.66 3.39 10.24
N PHE A 47 -26.68 4.70 10.48
CA PHE A 47 -26.29 5.27 11.77
C PHE A 47 -27.28 4.90 12.89
N ASP A 48 -28.59 4.95 12.63
CA ASP A 48 -29.59 4.56 13.61
C ASP A 48 -29.36 3.11 14.10
N VAL A 49 -29.07 2.19 13.18
CA VAL A 49 -28.75 0.78 13.51
C VAL A 49 -27.44 0.69 14.30
N TYR A 50 -26.38 1.34 13.84
CA TYR A 50 -25.08 1.32 14.52
C TYR A 50 -25.17 1.87 15.95
N MET A 51 -25.85 2.98 16.14
CA MET A 51 -26.00 3.60 17.44
C MET A 51 -26.85 2.74 18.41
N PHE A 52 -27.87 2.08 17.88
CA PHE A 52 -28.69 1.14 18.69
C PHE A 52 -27.83 -0.06 19.15
N ASP A 53 -26.99 -0.63 18.25
CA ASP A 53 -26.18 -1.80 18.54
C ASP A 53 -24.99 -1.47 19.47
N SER A 54 -24.44 -0.24 19.42
CA SER A 54 -23.28 0.17 20.21
C SER A 54 -23.58 0.50 21.66
N GLY A 55 -24.85 0.70 22.04
CA GLY A 55 -25.25 0.98 23.42
C GLY A 55 -24.67 2.30 24.00
N GLU A 56 -24.08 3.15 23.18
CA GLU A 56 -23.52 4.43 23.61
C GLU A 56 -24.64 5.43 23.90
N GLY A 57 -24.82 5.82 25.17
CA GLY A 57 -25.61 6.87 25.80
C GLY A 57 -26.52 7.80 24.97
N GLU A 58 -26.91 8.95 25.46
CA GLU A 58 -27.87 9.88 24.85
C GLU A 58 -27.62 10.15 23.34
N PHE A 59 -28.48 9.56 22.49
CA PHE A 59 -28.41 9.71 21.05
C PHE A 59 -29.07 11.02 20.59
N PRO A 60 -28.49 11.72 19.61
CA PRO A 60 -29.16 12.88 19.02
C PRO A 60 -30.46 12.44 18.36
N SER A 61 -31.51 13.26 18.49
CA SER A 61 -32.77 12.97 17.79
C SER A 61 -32.54 12.73 16.30
N SER A 62 -33.35 11.88 15.67
CA SER A 62 -33.27 11.53 14.24
C SER A 62 -33.13 12.75 13.31
N ARG A 63 -33.72 13.89 13.67
CA ARG A 63 -33.61 15.15 12.93
C ARG A 63 -32.21 15.76 13.03
N VAL A 64 -31.61 15.79 14.22
CA VAL A 64 -30.27 16.31 14.48
C VAL A 64 -29.23 15.43 13.79
N LEU A 65 -29.41 14.11 13.80
CA LEU A 65 -28.54 13.15 13.13
C LEU A 65 -28.54 13.36 11.62
N LYS A 66 -29.73 13.50 10.99
CA LYS A 66 -29.84 13.80 9.55
C LYS A 66 -29.16 15.11 9.16
N ASP A 67 -29.33 16.15 9.95
CA ASP A 67 -28.67 17.44 9.70
C ASP A 67 -27.14 17.32 9.80
N ARG A 68 -26.61 16.63 10.81
CA ARG A 68 -25.16 16.37 10.93
C ARG A 68 -24.61 15.58 9.74
N ILE A 69 -25.29 14.53 9.30
CA ILE A 69 -24.90 13.74 8.13
C ILE A 69 -24.93 14.59 6.87
N SER A 70 -25.98 15.38 6.67
CA SER A 70 -26.10 16.29 5.53
C SER A 70 -24.96 17.28 5.47
N ARG A 71 -24.63 17.94 6.59
CA ARG A 71 -23.49 18.89 6.66
C ARG A 71 -22.13 18.20 6.46
N ALA A 72 -21.98 16.99 6.99
CA ALA A 72 -20.76 16.20 6.80
C ALA A 72 -20.54 15.84 5.34
N LEU A 73 -21.55 15.34 4.64
CA LEU A 73 -21.45 14.93 3.24
C LEU A 73 -21.39 16.12 2.27
N SER A 74 -21.97 17.26 2.64
CA SER A 74 -21.89 18.51 1.83
C SER A 74 -20.56 19.28 2.02
N GLY A 75 -19.70 18.87 2.95
CA GLY A 75 -18.47 19.58 3.25
C GLY A 75 -18.64 20.89 4.01
N THR A 76 -19.82 21.08 4.65
CA THR A 76 -20.11 22.31 5.41
C THR A 76 -19.54 22.22 6.82
N VAL A 77 -19.78 21.10 7.51
CA VAL A 77 -19.26 20.83 8.86
C VAL A 77 -19.02 19.33 9.01
N LEU A 78 -17.80 18.97 9.37
CA LEU A 78 -17.44 17.59 9.74
C LEU A 78 -16.57 17.61 10.99
N THR A 79 -17.13 17.16 12.11
CA THR A 79 -16.38 17.06 13.37
C THR A 79 -15.69 15.70 13.49
N PRO A 80 -14.60 15.57 14.31
CA PRO A 80 -13.97 14.28 14.58
C PRO A 80 -14.96 13.24 15.12
N GLN A 81 -15.91 13.65 15.96
CA GLN A 81 -16.96 12.78 16.48
C GLN A 81 -17.87 12.25 15.36
N THR A 82 -18.34 13.13 14.47
CA THR A 82 -19.18 12.72 13.33
C THR A 82 -18.41 11.80 12.38
N LEU A 83 -17.11 12.06 12.16
CA LEU A 83 -16.26 11.20 11.36
C LEU A 83 -16.10 9.81 11.99
N ASN A 84 -15.89 9.72 13.31
CA ASN A 84 -15.82 8.44 14.00
C ASN A 84 -17.13 7.64 13.90
N TRP A 85 -18.28 8.32 13.92
CA TRP A 85 -19.55 7.65 13.65
C TRP A 85 -19.63 7.06 12.24
N PHE A 86 -19.16 7.77 11.21
CA PHE A 86 -19.06 7.19 9.86
C PHE A 86 -18.14 5.95 9.85
N ILE A 87 -16.98 6.05 10.46
CA ILE A 87 -16.02 4.95 10.54
C ILE A 87 -16.65 3.71 11.20
N GLY A 88 -17.29 3.88 12.34
CA GLY A 88 -17.94 2.79 13.07
C GLY A 88 -19.16 2.24 12.33
N ALA A 89 -20.10 3.12 11.92
CA ALA A 89 -21.34 2.73 11.25
C ALA A 89 -21.13 1.98 9.94
N PHE A 90 -20.06 2.28 9.21
CA PHE A 90 -19.70 1.58 7.98
C PHE A 90 -18.69 0.45 8.19
N GLY A 91 -18.17 0.26 9.41
CA GLY A 91 -17.13 -0.75 9.70
C GLY A 91 -15.89 -0.53 8.85
N MET A 92 -15.46 0.73 8.74
CA MET A 92 -14.33 1.08 7.88
C MET A 92 -13.03 0.46 8.42
N PRO A 93 -12.22 -0.21 7.59
CA PRO A 93 -10.93 -0.70 7.99
C PRO A 93 -10.02 0.45 8.43
N GLU A 94 -9.03 0.14 9.25
CA GLU A 94 -8.12 1.14 9.83
C GLU A 94 -7.44 2.02 8.77
N SER A 95 -7.17 1.46 7.59
CA SER A 95 -6.59 2.21 6.45
C SER A 95 -7.48 3.37 5.97
N ASP A 96 -8.78 3.15 5.82
CA ASP A 96 -9.72 4.19 5.41
C ASP A 96 -9.97 5.17 6.57
N ALA A 97 -10.03 4.66 7.81
CA ALA A 97 -10.20 5.46 9.02
C ALA A 97 -9.03 6.44 9.26
N ILE A 98 -7.79 5.95 9.17
CA ILE A 98 -6.58 6.79 9.28
C ILE A 98 -6.60 7.88 8.21
N ARG A 99 -6.83 7.52 6.95
CA ARG A 99 -6.85 8.45 5.84
C ARG A 99 -7.86 9.59 6.04
N LEU A 100 -9.05 9.26 6.49
CA LEU A 100 -10.10 10.25 6.78
C LEU A 100 -9.72 11.17 7.94
N ARG A 101 -9.18 10.61 9.04
CA ARG A 101 -8.75 11.37 10.21
C ARG A 101 -7.59 12.31 9.89
N GLU A 102 -6.61 11.85 9.12
CA GLU A 102 -5.46 12.65 8.69
C GLU A 102 -5.89 13.80 7.79
N THR A 103 -6.77 13.57 6.83
CA THR A 103 -7.30 14.62 5.95
C THR A 103 -8.03 15.68 6.78
N LEU A 104 -8.81 15.28 7.79
CA LEU A 104 -9.54 16.21 8.66
C LEU A 104 -8.61 17.03 9.55
N ASN A 105 -7.58 16.41 10.12
CA ASN A 105 -6.63 17.05 11.03
C ASN A 105 -5.58 17.89 10.30
N GLY A 106 -5.40 17.68 8.99
CA GLY A 106 -4.45 18.43 8.16
C GLY A 106 -3.00 18.08 8.44
N HIS A 107 -2.76 16.89 8.89
CA HIS A 107 -1.44 16.30 8.76
C HIS A 107 -1.17 16.14 7.26
N THR A 108 0.05 16.42 6.81
CA THR A 108 0.48 16.04 5.46
C THR A 108 0.26 14.54 5.36
N SER A 109 -0.85 14.13 4.74
CA SER A 109 -1.16 12.74 4.60
C SER A 109 0.00 12.10 3.86
N LEU A 110 0.63 11.13 4.50
CA LEU A 110 1.41 10.15 3.78
C LEU A 110 0.54 9.69 2.60
N PRO A 111 1.11 9.51 1.42
CA PRO A 111 0.33 9.03 0.28
C PRO A 111 -0.47 7.81 0.72
N PRO A 112 -1.73 7.66 0.28
CA PRO A 112 -2.55 6.54 0.67
C PRO A 112 -1.82 5.24 0.32
N GLY A 113 -1.94 4.25 1.20
CA GLY A 113 -1.47 2.90 0.88
C GLY A 113 -2.22 2.33 -0.33
N ILE A 114 -1.61 1.37 -1.01
CA ILE A 114 -2.17 0.71 -2.19
C ILE A 114 -2.54 -0.72 -1.81
N SER A 115 -3.76 -1.14 -2.13
CA SER A 115 -4.21 -2.49 -1.81
C SER A 115 -5.15 -3.05 -2.86
N HIS A 116 -5.14 -4.40 -2.98
CA HIS A 116 -6.09 -5.19 -3.77
C HIS A 116 -6.17 -4.80 -5.26
N THR A 117 -5.03 -4.50 -5.88
CA THR A 117 -4.96 -4.25 -7.33
C THR A 117 -4.62 -5.51 -8.11
N LEU A 118 -4.04 -6.54 -7.48
CA LEU A 118 -3.68 -7.79 -8.14
C LEU A 118 -4.93 -8.57 -8.57
N ARG A 119 -4.98 -8.95 -9.84
CA ARG A 119 -6.02 -9.84 -10.39
C ARG A 119 -5.72 -11.30 -10.12
N THR A 120 -4.46 -11.69 -10.11
CA THR A 120 -4.01 -13.06 -9.96
C THR A 120 -3.17 -13.22 -8.71
N GLN A 121 -3.56 -14.13 -7.83
CA GLN A 121 -2.73 -14.51 -6.69
C GLN A 121 -1.72 -15.55 -7.15
N THR A 122 -0.44 -15.18 -7.22
CA THR A 122 0.64 -16.16 -7.40
C THR A 122 0.79 -16.97 -6.13
N LYS A 123 0.64 -18.30 -6.23
CA LYS A 123 0.92 -19.20 -5.11
C LYS A 123 2.43 -19.17 -4.87
N LEU A 124 2.85 -18.57 -3.79
CA LEU A 124 4.21 -18.69 -3.31
C LEU A 124 4.47 -20.18 -2.95
N ALA A 125 5.62 -20.70 -3.30
CA ALA A 125 5.98 -22.10 -3.04
C ALA A 125 6.04 -22.43 -1.53
N ARG A 126 6.20 -21.40 -0.70
CA ARG A 126 6.10 -21.51 0.76
C ARG A 126 5.33 -20.33 1.33
N PRO A 127 4.43 -20.57 2.31
CA PRO A 127 3.76 -19.48 3.02
C PRO A 127 4.80 -18.65 3.77
N GLN A 128 4.63 -17.35 3.75
CA GLN A 128 5.45 -16.43 4.54
C GLN A 128 4.97 -16.49 6.01
N ARG A 129 5.85 -16.90 6.90
CA ARG A 129 5.59 -17.03 8.34
C ARG A 129 5.88 -15.74 9.12
N HIS A 130 6.01 -14.62 8.40
CA HIS A 130 6.32 -13.30 8.93
C HIS A 130 5.51 -12.22 8.21
N ARG A 131 5.48 -11.03 8.81
CA ARG A 131 4.94 -9.79 8.21
C ARG A 131 6.09 -8.82 7.98
N THR A 132 6.06 -8.11 6.87
CA THR A 132 7.03 -7.03 6.59
C THR A 132 6.51 -5.74 7.22
N ILE A 133 7.22 -5.21 8.20
CA ILE A 133 6.86 -3.98 8.91
C ILE A 133 7.62 -2.75 8.41
N SER A 134 8.68 -2.93 7.65
CA SER A 134 9.39 -1.89 6.92
C SER A 134 10.15 -2.50 5.75
N LEU A 135 10.11 -1.85 4.59
CA LEU A 135 10.82 -2.29 3.39
C LEU A 135 11.38 -1.08 2.65
N MET A 136 12.69 -1.02 2.52
CA MET A 136 13.40 -0.02 1.74
C MET A 136 14.20 -0.71 0.64
N GLU A 137 13.91 -0.36 -0.61
CA GLU A 137 14.64 -0.90 -1.76
C GLU A 137 15.26 0.24 -2.56
N ARG A 138 16.53 0.05 -2.95
CA ARG A 138 17.26 0.94 -3.84
C ARG A 138 17.79 0.16 -5.02
N TYR A 139 17.37 0.54 -6.21
CA TYR A 139 17.84 0.03 -7.50
C TYR A 139 18.87 1.01 -8.07
N VAL A 140 20.04 0.54 -8.41
CA VAL A 140 21.15 1.37 -8.95
C VAL A 140 21.41 0.98 -10.38
N PHE A 141 21.32 1.96 -11.28
CA PHE A 141 21.56 1.81 -12.72
C PHE A 141 22.93 2.35 -13.10
N GLY A 142 23.66 1.57 -13.86
CA GLY A 142 24.99 1.93 -14.38
C GLY A 142 24.94 2.92 -15.55
N PRO A 143 26.14 3.30 -16.05
CA PRO A 143 26.28 4.26 -17.17
C PRO A 143 25.60 3.81 -18.47
N THR A 144 25.49 2.52 -18.69
CA THR A 144 24.82 1.93 -19.85
C THR A 144 23.29 1.91 -19.72
N GLY A 145 22.75 2.28 -18.54
CA GLY A 145 21.33 2.18 -18.22
C GLY A 145 20.90 0.76 -17.86
N THR A 146 21.83 -0.12 -17.55
CA THR A 146 21.55 -1.46 -17.05
C THR A 146 21.48 -1.46 -15.52
N LEU A 147 20.64 -2.32 -14.96
CA LEU A 147 20.55 -2.50 -13.51
C LEU A 147 21.82 -3.19 -13.01
N SER A 148 22.54 -2.55 -12.09
CA SER A 148 23.79 -3.09 -11.51
C SER A 148 23.56 -3.75 -10.16
N THR A 149 22.84 -3.05 -9.24
CA THR A 149 22.60 -3.55 -7.90
C THR A 149 21.20 -3.20 -7.40
N ARG A 150 20.65 -4.06 -6.53
CA ARG A 150 19.50 -3.78 -5.71
C ARG A 150 19.89 -3.96 -4.26
N HIS A 151 19.82 -2.89 -3.49
CA HIS A 151 20.02 -2.89 -2.07
C HIS A 151 18.67 -2.96 -1.36
N THR A 152 18.51 -3.89 -0.44
CA THR A 152 17.28 -4.09 0.33
C THR A 152 17.57 -4.04 1.82
N ARG A 153 16.84 -3.18 2.52
CA ARG A 153 16.78 -3.15 3.98
C ARG A 153 15.35 -3.35 4.39
N GLN A 154 15.09 -4.32 5.26
CA GLN A 154 13.75 -4.60 5.72
C GLN A 154 13.71 -5.03 7.18
N MET A 155 12.56 -4.80 7.80
CA MET A 155 12.23 -5.35 9.11
C MET A 155 11.05 -6.31 8.97
N ILE A 156 11.21 -7.51 9.50
CA ILE A 156 10.18 -8.54 9.52
C ILE A 156 9.76 -8.83 10.96
N ARG A 157 8.49 -9.17 11.16
CA ARG A 157 7.93 -9.61 12.44
C ARG A 157 7.40 -11.02 12.28
N ALA A 158 7.81 -11.94 13.13
CA ALA A 158 7.31 -13.31 13.14
C ALA A 158 5.79 -13.33 13.40
N ALA A 159 5.06 -14.08 12.60
CA ALA A 159 3.62 -14.32 12.74
C ALA A 159 3.31 -15.56 13.58
N GLU A 160 4.29 -16.42 13.77
CA GLU A 160 4.25 -17.66 14.56
C GLU A 160 5.62 -17.94 15.17
N ASP A 161 5.70 -18.95 16.04
CA ASP A 161 6.96 -19.32 16.67
C ASP A 161 7.87 -20.12 15.72
N GLY A 162 9.19 -20.02 15.94
CA GLY A 162 10.18 -20.79 15.21
C GLY A 162 10.38 -20.32 13.76
N VAL A 163 10.31 -19.02 13.49
CA VAL A 163 10.69 -18.45 12.18
C VAL A 163 12.20 -18.38 12.08
N GLU A 164 12.80 -19.30 11.34
CA GLU A 164 14.25 -19.46 11.21
C GLU A 164 14.83 -18.78 9.96
N SER A 165 13.98 -18.46 8.99
CA SER A 165 14.45 -17.92 7.71
C SER A 165 13.43 -17.00 7.02
N TYR A 166 13.97 -16.16 6.15
CA TYR A 166 13.25 -15.34 5.19
C TYR A 166 13.54 -15.85 3.78
N ILE A 167 12.54 -15.95 2.91
CA ILE A 167 12.72 -16.33 1.50
C ILE A 167 12.75 -15.06 0.65
N PHE A 168 13.91 -14.77 0.10
CA PHE A 168 14.08 -13.71 -0.87
C PHE A 168 13.83 -14.24 -2.29
N ASN A 169 12.71 -13.82 -2.89
CA ASN A 169 12.39 -14.14 -4.27
C ASN A 169 13.04 -13.10 -5.18
N HIS A 170 13.67 -13.56 -6.26
CA HIS A 170 14.43 -12.71 -7.16
C HIS A 170 14.36 -13.16 -8.61
N GLU A 171 14.69 -12.26 -9.49
CA GLU A 171 14.74 -12.44 -10.93
C GLU A 171 15.91 -13.37 -11.31
N PRO A 172 15.83 -14.07 -12.47
CA PRO A 172 16.92 -14.95 -12.96
C PRO A 172 18.24 -14.24 -13.22
N GLU A 173 18.17 -12.94 -13.53
CA GLU A 173 19.32 -12.08 -13.86
C GLU A 173 20.19 -11.74 -12.65
N VAL A 174 19.73 -12.04 -11.44
CA VAL A 174 20.55 -11.86 -10.23
C VAL A 174 21.73 -12.82 -10.29
N GLN A 175 22.94 -12.25 -10.30
CA GLN A 175 24.20 -12.98 -10.37
C GLN A 175 24.67 -13.42 -8.98
N ALA A 176 24.64 -12.50 -8.02
CA ALA A 176 25.04 -12.76 -6.66
C ALA A 176 24.14 -12.05 -5.65
N ILE A 177 24.04 -12.64 -4.48
CA ILE A 177 23.34 -12.08 -3.32
C ILE A 177 24.32 -12.06 -2.17
N ASN A 178 24.43 -10.93 -1.49
CA ASN A 178 25.27 -10.76 -0.31
C ASN A 178 24.40 -10.30 0.86
N VAL A 179 24.39 -11.05 1.95
CA VAL A 179 23.68 -10.67 3.18
C VAL A 179 24.65 -9.85 4.03
N LEU A 180 24.27 -8.61 4.31
CA LEU A 180 25.07 -7.65 5.06
C LEU A 180 24.75 -7.69 6.55
N GLN A 181 23.48 -7.95 6.90
CA GLN A 181 23.02 -7.97 8.28
C GLN A 181 21.82 -8.90 8.48
N GLY A 182 21.72 -9.50 9.67
CA GLY A 182 20.54 -10.22 10.18
C GLY A 182 20.46 -11.67 9.79
N GLY A 183 21.44 -12.20 9.05
CA GLY A 183 21.43 -13.62 8.68
C GLY A 183 22.55 -14.00 7.74
N ARG A 184 22.42 -15.16 7.14
CA ARG A 184 23.34 -15.72 6.14
C ARG A 184 22.56 -16.41 5.02
N LEU A 185 23.17 -16.56 3.85
CA LEU A 185 22.58 -17.32 2.75
C LEU A 185 22.39 -18.79 3.13
N GLY A 186 21.20 -19.30 2.83
CA GLY A 186 20.82 -20.68 2.99
C GLY A 186 20.55 -21.37 1.65
N ARG A 187 19.46 -22.13 1.57
CA ARG A 187 19.09 -22.94 0.40
C ARG A 187 18.61 -22.05 -0.74
N ARG A 188 18.86 -22.51 -1.96
CA ARG A 188 18.34 -21.89 -3.19
C ARG A 188 17.14 -22.69 -3.69
N PHE A 189 16.17 -22.01 -4.27
CA PHE A 189 14.95 -22.59 -4.81
C PHE A 189 14.76 -22.11 -6.24
N GLU A 190 14.28 -22.99 -7.09
CA GLU A 190 13.78 -22.64 -8.40
C GLU A 190 12.27 -22.85 -8.41
N TYR A 191 11.55 -21.80 -8.72
CA TYR A 191 10.12 -21.85 -8.94
C TYR A 191 9.89 -21.93 -10.46
N GLY A 192 8.79 -22.47 -10.90
CA GLY A 192 8.41 -22.39 -12.32
C GLY A 192 8.39 -20.94 -12.82
N GLU A 193 8.40 -20.76 -14.14
CA GLU A 193 8.31 -19.45 -14.79
C GLU A 193 9.50 -18.49 -14.57
N GLY A 194 10.68 -19.04 -14.26
CA GLY A 194 11.93 -18.27 -14.17
C GLY A 194 12.12 -17.51 -12.86
N LEU A 195 11.19 -17.58 -11.92
CA LEU A 195 11.39 -16.99 -10.59
C LEU A 195 12.31 -17.88 -9.75
N LYS A 196 13.30 -17.28 -9.10
CA LYS A 196 14.22 -17.93 -8.19
C LYS A 196 14.03 -17.41 -6.78
N GLY A 197 14.40 -18.22 -5.80
CA GLY A 197 14.39 -17.82 -4.40
C GLY A 197 15.65 -18.27 -3.68
N VAL A 198 16.05 -17.53 -2.69
CA VAL A 198 17.11 -17.91 -1.76
C VAL A 198 16.63 -17.69 -0.33
N GLU A 199 16.97 -18.65 0.51
CA GLU A 199 16.74 -18.55 1.94
C GLU A 199 17.81 -17.64 2.56
N ILE A 200 17.37 -16.70 3.39
CA ILE A 200 18.23 -15.97 4.32
C ILE A 200 17.93 -16.54 5.69
N VAL A 201 18.84 -17.38 6.19
CA VAL A 201 18.75 -17.98 7.53
C VAL A 201 19.04 -16.89 8.54
N LEU A 202 18.11 -16.64 9.45
CA LEU A 202 18.24 -15.63 10.49
C LEU A 202 19.34 -16.00 11.49
N GLU A 203 20.00 -14.99 12.07
CA GLU A 203 21.00 -15.18 13.13
C GLU A 203 20.40 -15.87 14.35
N THR A 204 19.15 -15.57 14.66
CA THR A 204 18.40 -16.17 15.76
C THR A 204 16.98 -16.46 15.29
N PRO A 205 16.44 -17.68 15.54
CA PRO A 205 15.03 -17.97 15.28
C PRO A 205 14.13 -17.00 16.05
N LEU A 206 13.05 -16.56 15.40
CA LEU A 206 12.09 -15.63 15.98
C LEU A 206 10.86 -16.39 16.50
N ASN A 207 10.43 -16.02 17.68
CA ASN A 207 9.11 -16.36 18.20
C ASN A 207 8.08 -15.30 17.80
N THR A 208 6.81 -15.63 17.95
CA THR A 208 5.67 -14.77 17.63
C THR A 208 5.89 -13.34 18.13
N SER A 209 5.65 -12.38 17.26
CA SER A 209 5.83 -10.93 17.49
C SER A 209 7.27 -10.42 17.59
N GLN A 210 8.27 -11.27 17.65
CA GLN A 210 9.67 -10.85 17.58
C GLN A 210 10.03 -10.30 16.21
N VAL A 211 11.01 -9.41 16.16
CA VAL A 211 11.42 -8.65 14.99
C VAL A 211 12.87 -8.94 14.63
N ALA A 212 13.15 -9.08 13.34
CA ALA A 212 14.51 -9.08 12.80
C ALA A 212 14.68 -7.99 11.75
N ALA A 213 15.86 -7.38 11.72
CA ALA A 213 16.32 -6.52 10.65
C ALA A 213 17.17 -7.34 9.69
N LEU A 214 16.90 -7.19 8.39
CA LEU A 214 17.65 -7.83 7.31
C LEU A 214 18.17 -6.75 6.37
N GLU A 215 19.43 -6.88 5.97
CA GLU A 215 20.05 -6.03 4.96
C GLU A 215 20.84 -6.90 4.00
N TYR A 216 20.57 -6.75 2.69
CA TYR A 216 21.22 -7.56 1.66
C TYR A 216 21.24 -6.84 0.32
N ASP A 217 22.24 -7.19 -0.49
CA ASP A 217 22.44 -6.73 -1.85
C ASP A 217 22.21 -7.87 -2.85
N ALA A 218 21.61 -7.54 -3.97
CA ALA A 218 21.58 -8.37 -5.16
C ALA A 218 22.34 -7.64 -6.28
N THR A 219 23.34 -8.31 -6.89
CA THR A 219 24.05 -7.82 -8.08
C THR A 219 23.48 -8.50 -9.32
N PHE A 220 23.39 -7.75 -10.41
CA PHE A 220 22.83 -8.22 -11.67
C PHE A 220 23.92 -8.41 -12.70
N ARG A 221 23.68 -9.35 -13.63
CA ARG A 221 24.57 -9.53 -14.79
C ARG A 221 24.46 -8.33 -15.71
N ASP A 222 25.58 -7.97 -16.32
CA ASP A 222 25.53 -7.01 -17.41
C ASP A 222 24.58 -7.52 -18.50
N SER A 223 23.64 -6.67 -18.85
CA SER A 223 22.62 -6.95 -19.87
C SER A 223 22.77 -5.96 -21.01
N LEU A 224 22.51 -6.41 -22.23
CA LEU A 224 22.41 -5.53 -23.40
C LEU A 224 21.09 -4.73 -23.39
N ILE A 225 20.14 -5.13 -22.56
CA ILE A 225 18.82 -4.50 -22.46
C ILE A 225 18.82 -3.53 -21.27
N SER A 226 18.57 -2.25 -21.57
CA SER A 226 18.33 -1.24 -20.53
C SER A 226 16.86 -1.28 -20.12
N PRO A 227 16.55 -1.69 -18.88
CA PRO A 227 15.17 -1.69 -18.43
C PRO A 227 14.57 -0.28 -18.42
N THR A 228 13.30 -0.18 -18.67
CA THR A 228 12.52 1.07 -18.61
C THR A 228 11.55 1.10 -17.44
N GLN A 229 11.66 0.12 -16.53
CA GLN A 229 10.81 0.04 -15.34
C GLN A 229 11.44 -0.83 -14.25
N VAL A 230 11.03 -0.60 -13.02
CA VAL A 230 11.19 -1.50 -11.88
C VAL A 230 9.83 -1.72 -11.23
N ARG A 231 9.56 -2.95 -10.83
CA ARG A 231 8.31 -3.35 -10.21
C ARG A 231 8.55 -4.08 -8.90
N ARG A 232 7.71 -3.82 -7.93
CA ARG A 232 7.67 -4.57 -6.68
C ARG A 232 6.25 -5.08 -6.44
N ALA A 233 6.10 -6.39 -6.30
CA ALA A 233 4.86 -7.03 -5.91
C ALA A 233 4.85 -7.28 -4.40
N ALA A 234 3.72 -7.04 -3.76
CA ALA A 234 3.42 -7.51 -2.42
C ALA A 234 2.15 -8.34 -2.43
N TYR A 235 2.28 -9.62 -2.08
CA TYR A 235 1.15 -10.54 -1.94
C TYR A 235 0.54 -10.48 -0.55
N ALA A 236 1.34 -10.16 0.46
CA ALA A 236 0.93 -9.83 1.81
C ALA A 236 1.26 -8.36 2.10
N ARG A 237 0.67 -7.80 3.13
CA ARG A 237 0.89 -6.42 3.53
C ARG A 237 2.35 -6.16 3.88
N ALA A 238 2.95 -5.19 3.19
CA ALA A 238 4.24 -4.60 3.52
C ALA A 238 4.00 -3.16 3.97
N GLU A 239 4.47 -2.82 5.17
CA GLU A 239 4.34 -1.49 5.76
C GLU A 239 5.60 -0.66 5.51
N GLN A 240 5.49 0.67 5.61
CA GLN A 240 6.60 1.62 5.48
C GLN A 240 7.51 1.32 4.29
N PHE A 241 6.90 1.19 3.11
CA PHE A 241 7.62 0.88 1.88
C PHE A 241 8.24 2.13 1.26
N SER A 242 9.55 2.09 1.01
CA SER A 242 10.27 3.10 0.26
C SER A 242 10.99 2.49 -0.93
N LEU A 243 10.72 3.01 -2.12
CA LEU A 243 11.37 2.60 -3.37
C LEU A 243 12.21 3.76 -3.91
N THR A 244 13.47 3.48 -4.12
CA THR A 244 14.42 4.42 -4.74
C THR A 244 15.00 3.80 -6.01
N VAL A 245 15.00 4.56 -7.11
CA VAL A 245 15.73 4.22 -8.33
C VAL A 245 16.77 5.30 -8.56
N GLN A 246 18.04 4.89 -8.59
CA GLN A 246 19.18 5.78 -8.79
C GLN A 246 19.82 5.52 -10.16
N PHE A 247 19.91 6.56 -10.97
CA PHE A 247 20.51 6.51 -12.29
C PHE A 247 21.94 7.06 -12.27
N SER A 248 22.77 6.59 -13.20
CA SER A 248 24.07 7.19 -13.45
C SER A 248 23.94 8.62 -13.97
N GLU A 249 24.88 9.49 -13.64
CA GLU A 249 24.94 10.85 -14.19
C GLU A 249 25.08 10.86 -15.72
N GLN A 250 25.70 9.82 -16.28
CA GLN A 250 25.93 9.68 -17.71
C GLN A 250 24.67 9.26 -18.48
N ARG A 251 23.66 8.71 -17.79
CA ARG A 251 22.43 8.27 -18.43
C ARG A 251 21.24 8.47 -17.50
N LYS A 252 20.45 9.51 -17.77
CA LYS A 252 19.28 9.90 -17.01
C LYS A 252 18.03 9.75 -17.88
N PRO A 253 16.91 9.29 -17.32
CA PRO A 253 15.65 9.30 -18.04
C PRO A 253 15.20 10.73 -18.35
N ARG A 254 14.48 10.88 -19.46
CA ARG A 254 13.86 12.16 -19.87
C ARG A 254 12.57 12.43 -19.14
N GLU A 255 11.85 11.35 -18.84
CA GLU A 255 10.54 11.39 -18.19
C GLU A 255 10.37 10.12 -17.34
N ALA A 256 9.59 10.22 -16.27
CA ALA A 256 9.36 9.10 -15.36
C ALA A 256 7.98 9.17 -14.73
N TRP A 257 7.46 8.01 -14.37
CA TRP A 257 6.14 7.84 -13.75
C TRP A 257 6.23 6.88 -12.59
N TRP A 258 5.48 7.18 -11.54
CA TRP A 258 5.07 6.20 -10.55
C TRP A 258 3.87 5.44 -11.07
N CYS A 259 3.89 4.13 -10.97
CA CYS A 259 2.87 3.28 -11.57
C CYS A 259 2.35 2.23 -10.59
N VAL A 260 1.09 1.83 -10.79
CA VAL A 260 0.43 0.71 -10.13
C VAL A 260 -0.07 -0.25 -11.20
N TRP A 261 0.19 -1.54 -11.05
CA TRP A 261 -0.27 -2.58 -11.99
C TRP A 261 -1.21 -3.58 -11.31
N ASP A 262 -2.02 -4.26 -12.10
CA ASP A 262 -2.91 -5.34 -11.69
C ASP A 262 -2.26 -6.74 -11.76
N ASP A 263 -1.08 -6.82 -12.35
CA ASP A 263 -0.28 -8.04 -12.44
C ASP A 263 1.20 -7.69 -12.62
N HIS A 264 2.09 -8.59 -12.19
CA HIS A 264 3.53 -8.40 -12.33
C HIS A 264 3.97 -8.34 -13.80
N PHE A 265 3.26 -9.03 -14.68
CA PHE A 265 3.55 -9.11 -16.13
C PHE A 265 2.65 -8.20 -16.97
N ALA A 266 1.75 -7.44 -16.37
CA ALA A 266 0.85 -6.54 -17.10
C ALA A 266 1.62 -5.56 -17.98
N HIS A 267 1.22 -5.41 -19.24
CA HIS A 267 1.88 -4.48 -20.18
C HIS A 267 1.60 -3.02 -19.85
N ARG A 268 0.41 -2.73 -19.32
CA ARG A 268 -0.02 -1.36 -18.99
C ARG A 268 -0.30 -1.22 -17.50
N PRO A 269 0.08 -0.09 -16.89
CA PRO A 269 -0.32 0.19 -15.53
C PRO A 269 -1.82 0.51 -15.44
N LEU A 270 -2.43 0.25 -14.28
CA LEU A 270 -3.78 0.70 -13.91
C LEU A 270 -3.77 2.21 -13.60
N GLU A 271 -2.73 2.65 -12.91
CA GLU A 271 -2.51 4.06 -12.55
C GLU A 271 -1.10 4.45 -12.93
N GLU A 272 -0.98 5.67 -13.43
CA GLU A 272 0.29 6.26 -13.83
C GLU A 272 0.30 7.74 -13.44
N ARG A 273 1.33 8.17 -12.72
CA ARG A 273 1.50 9.56 -12.28
C ARG A 273 2.90 10.04 -12.62
N PRO A 274 3.07 11.17 -13.32
CA PRO A 274 4.39 11.71 -13.59
C PRO A 274 5.12 12.03 -12.27
N VAL A 275 6.42 11.81 -12.25
CA VAL A 275 7.28 12.09 -11.11
C VAL A 275 8.55 12.79 -11.57
N ASP A 276 8.98 13.76 -10.78
CA ASP A 276 10.18 14.52 -11.07
C ASP A 276 11.44 13.76 -10.65
N LEU A 277 12.44 13.80 -11.52
CA LEU A 277 13.78 13.30 -11.23
C LEU A 277 14.48 14.28 -10.27
N ARG A 278 14.74 13.87 -9.05
CA ARG A 278 15.49 14.66 -8.07
C ARG A 278 16.96 14.27 -8.11
N LYS A 279 17.82 15.17 -8.61
CA LYS A 279 19.21 14.86 -8.94
C LYS A 279 19.25 13.72 -9.97
N ASN A 280 19.59 12.52 -9.57
CA ASN A 280 19.64 11.33 -10.43
C ASN A 280 18.72 10.21 -9.89
N SER A 281 17.72 10.55 -9.08
CA SER A 281 16.94 9.55 -8.37
C SER A 281 15.45 9.81 -8.47
N LEU A 282 14.71 8.71 -8.57
CA LEU A 282 13.27 8.64 -8.32
C LEU A 282 13.07 8.07 -6.93
N VAL A 283 12.21 8.68 -6.13
CA VAL A 283 11.89 8.20 -4.78
C VAL A 283 10.39 8.24 -4.56
N HIS A 284 9.84 7.15 -4.06
CA HIS A 284 8.44 7.10 -3.64
C HIS A 284 8.31 6.37 -2.32
N PHE A 285 7.41 6.85 -1.48
CA PHE A 285 7.08 6.24 -0.19
C PHE A 285 5.59 5.88 -0.15
N LEU A 286 5.29 4.69 0.34
CA LEU A 286 3.95 4.24 0.68
C LEU A 286 3.90 3.85 2.16
N PRO A 287 2.89 4.25 2.92
CA PRO A 287 2.71 3.79 4.29
C PRO A 287 2.49 2.27 4.34
N TYR A 288 1.86 1.71 3.32
CA TYR A 288 1.77 0.27 3.07
C TYR A 288 1.37 0.00 1.62
N PHE A 289 1.62 -1.22 1.15
CA PHE A 289 0.97 -1.81 -0.02
C PHE A 289 0.72 -3.30 0.21
N GLU A 290 -0.36 -3.81 -0.39
CA GLU A 290 -0.85 -5.16 -0.16
C GLU A 290 -1.60 -5.68 -1.38
N GLN A 291 -1.33 -6.92 -1.80
CA GLN A 291 -1.94 -7.51 -3.00
C GLN A 291 -1.91 -6.53 -4.18
N ALA A 292 -0.74 -5.97 -4.44
CA ALA A 292 -0.52 -4.92 -5.43
C ALA A 292 0.87 -5.04 -6.05
N VAL A 293 1.02 -4.51 -7.26
CA VAL A 293 2.31 -4.29 -7.91
C VAL A 293 2.48 -2.80 -8.10
N VAL A 294 3.60 -2.28 -7.61
CA VAL A 294 3.93 -0.85 -7.68
C VAL A 294 5.36 -0.66 -8.20
N GLY A 295 5.66 0.53 -8.67
CA GLY A 295 7.02 0.83 -9.10
C GLY A 295 7.16 2.07 -9.96
N PHE A 296 8.29 2.16 -10.64
CA PHE A 296 8.56 3.25 -11.56
C PHE A 296 8.66 2.75 -13.00
N ARG A 297 8.22 3.58 -13.93
CA ARG A 297 8.46 3.48 -15.36
C ARG A 297 9.13 4.76 -15.84
N TRP A 298 9.98 4.68 -16.88
CA TRP A 298 10.65 5.85 -17.44
C TRP A 298 10.94 5.69 -18.93
N GLY A 299 11.18 6.83 -19.60
CA GLY A 299 11.69 6.91 -20.96
C GLY A 299 13.14 7.39 -20.96
N TRP A 300 14.00 6.69 -21.74
CA TRP A 300 15.41 7.08 -21.93
C TRP A 300 15.58 8.23 -22.91
#